data_b378453f5ec084ab4ffe3366d1d9f680
#
_entry.id   b378453f5ec084ab4ffe3366d1d9f680
#
_cell.length_a   1.000
_cell.length_b   1.000
_cell.length_c   1.000
_cell.angle_alpha   90.00
_cell.angle_beta   90.00
_cell.angle_gamma   90.00
#
_symmetry.space_group_name_H-M   'P 1'
#
loop_
_entity.id
_entity.type
_entity.pdbx_description
1 polymer ?
#
loop_
_entity_poly.entity_id
_entity_poly.type
_entity_poly.pdbx_seq_one_letter_code
_entity_poly.pdbx_strand_id
1 'polypeptide(L)' 'MTLNEFIFDSFESFERIHIDYGKYTKELTPELYDLLEGCEVENWYLDIKHNKPCIVIKVEY' A
#
# COMPACT_ATOMS: atom_id res chain seq x y z
N MET A 1 -4.34 9.53 8.35
CA MET A 1 -2.93 9.12 8.09
C MET A 1 -2.74 8.95 6.60
N THR A 2 -1.76 9.59 6.03
CA THR A 2 -1.45 9.45 4.61
C THR A 2 -0.65 8.18 4.33
N LEU A 3 -0.60 7.78 3.08
CA LEU A 3 0.17 6.60 2.67
C LEU A 3 1.65 6.75 3.07
N ASN A 4 2.21 7.94 2.88
CA ASN A 4 3.59 8.22 3.26
C ASN A 4 3.83 8.00 4.76
N GLU A 5 2.96 8.53 5.60
CA GLU A 5 3.06 8.35 7.05
C GLU A 5 2.90 6.89 7.45
N PHE A 6 1.94 6.22 6.84
CA PHE A 6 1.65 4.83 7.15
C PHE A 6 2.83 3.91 6.84
N ILE A 7 3.41 4.04 5.65
CA ILE A 7 4.54 3.19 5.24
C ILE A 7 5.77 3.51 6.08
N PHE A 8 6.05 4.78 6.28
CA PHE A 8 7.26 5.20 7.00
C PHE A 8 7.24 4.74 8.45
N ASP A 9 6.11 4.89 9.13
CA ASP A 9 6.01 4.60 10.56
C ASP A 9 5.72 3.14 10.87
N SER A 10 5.07 2.42 9.97
CA SER A 10 4.51 1.12 10.29
C SER A 10 5.24 -0.06 9.65
N PHE A 11 5.94 0.14 8.55
CA PHE A 11 6.49 -0.98 7.78
C PHE A 11 7.89 -0.66 7.28
N GLU A 12 8.89 -1.21 7.95
CA GLU A 12 10.29 -1.03 7.56
C GLU A 12 10.75 -2.07 6.54
N SER A 13 10.05 -3.21 6.44
CA SER A 13 10.60 -4.33 5.67
C SER A 13 9.57 -5.23 5.01
N PHE A 14 8.47 -4.70 4.53
CA PHE A 14 7.59 -5.51 3.68
C PHE A 14 8.16 -5.57 2.27
N GLU A 15 8.52 -6.77 1.84
CA GLU A 15 9.01 -6.97 0.49
C GLU A 15 7.94 -6.74 -0.56
N ARG A 16 6.65 -6.89 -0.17
CA ARG A 16 5.53 -6.74 -1.08
C ARG A 16 4.45 -5.91 -0.46
N ILE A 17 4.28 -4.74 -1.03
CA ILE A 17 3.20 -3.83 -0.66
C ILE A 17 2.33 -3.66 -1.90
N HIS A 18 1.03 -3.90 -1.75
CA HIS A 18 0.05 -3.66 -2.80
C HIS A 18 -0.85 -2.51 -2.38
N ILE A 19 -1.24 -1.70 -3.33
CA ILE A 19 -2.11 -0.55 -3.09
C ILE A 19 -3.44 -0.80 -3.79
N ASP A 20 -4.52 -0.68 -3.01
CA ASP A 20 -5.87 -0.70 -3.54
C ASP A 20 -6.38 0.75 -3.59
N TYR A 21 -6.60 1.26 -4.79
CA TYR A 21 -7.06 2.62 -5.01
C TYR A 21 -8.30 2.64 -5.88
N GLY A 22 -9.39 2.14 -5.33
CA GLY A 22 -10.66 2.06 -6.02
C GLY A 22 -10.84 0.74 -6.76
N LYS A 23 -10.85 0.77 -8.08
CA LYS A 23 -11.07 -0.44 -8.87
C LYS A 23 -9.82 -1.29 -9.08
N TYR A 24 -8.67 -0.77 -8.70
CA TYR A 24 -7.39 -1.39 -9.02
C TYR A 24 -6.61 -1.72 -7.77
N THR A 25 -5.95 -2.88 -7.82
CA THR A 25 -4.97 -3.26 -6.81
C THR A 25 -3.67 -3.54 -7.55
N LYS A 26 -2.63 -2.79 -7.24
CA LYS A 26 -1.33 -2.90 -7.92
C LYS A 26 -0.21 -2.97 -6.92
N GLU A 27 0.86 -3.65 -7.29
CA GLU A 27 2.08 -3.65 -6.51
C GLU A 27 2.65 -2.24 -6.45
N LEU A 28 3.09 -1.83 -5.27
CA LEU A 28 3.64 -0.50 -5.07
C LEU A 28 4.97 -0.37 -5.82
N THR A 29 5.05 0.65 -6.66
CA THR A 29 6.27 1.03 -7.36
C THR A 29 6.64 2.44 -6.97
N PRO A 30 7.88 2.90 -7.23
CA PRO A 30 8.25 4.30 -6.95
C PRO A 30 7.33 5.31 -7.64
N GLU A 31 6.92 5.03 -8.87
CA GLU A 31 6.03 5.92 -9.61
C GLU A 31 4.64 5.98 -8.98
N LEU A 32 4.12 4.82 -8.58
CA LEU A 32 2.81 4.76 -7.93
C LEU A 32 2.87 5.41 -6.55
N TYR A 33 3.96 5.21 -5.82
CA TYR A 33 4.15 5.86 -4.53
C TYR A 33 4.15 7.39 -4.67
N ASP A 34 4.88 7.92 -5.63
CA ASP A 34 4.91 9.36 -5.87
C ASP A 34 3.53 9.93 -6.17
N LEU A 35 2.71 9.15 -6.86
CA LEU A 35 1.34 9.56 -7.17
C LEU A 35 0.43 9.54 -5.95
N LEU A 36 0.58 8.55 -5.08
CA LEU A 36 -0.39 8.27 -4.03
C LEU A 36 0.09 8.60 -2.61
N GLU A 37 1.30 9.09 -2.44
CA GLU A 37 1.90 9.29 -1.11
C GLU A 37 1.09 10.20 -0.20
N GLY A 38 0.37 11.17 -0.78
CA GLY A 38 -0.47 12.09 -0.02
C GLY A 38 -1.90 11.62 0.19
N CYS A 39 -2.28 10.46 -0.31
CA CYS A 39 -3.63 9.95 -0.16
C CYS A 39 -3.86 9.40 1.24
N GLU A 40 -5.08 9.57 1.76
CA GLU A 40 -5.44 9.01 3.06
C GLU A 40 -5.56 7.50 3.00
N VAL A 41 -5.04 6.84 4.02
CA VAL A 41 -5.19 5.39 4.17
C VAL A 41 -6.55 5.12 4.82
N GLU A 42 -7.40 4.38 4.12
CA GLU A 42 -8.71 3.99 4.65
C GLU A 42 -8.62 2.73 5.48
N ASN A 43 -7.83 1.75 5.02
CA ASN A 43 -7.74 0.45 5.66
C ASN A 43 -6.52 -0.29 5.12
N TRP A 44 -6.18 -1.38 5.78
CA TRP A 44 -5.12 -2.26 5.32
C TRP A 44 -5.36 -3.67 5.83
N TYR A 45 -4.83 -4.66 5.14
CA TYR A 45 -4.94 -6.04 5.57
C TYR A 45 -3.78 -6.86 5.00
N LEU A 46 -3.54 -8.00 5.63
CA LEU A 46 -2.54 -8.96 5.17
C LEU A 46 -3.19 -9.95 4.22
N ASP A 47 -2.46 -10.31 3.18
CA ASP A 47 -2.92 -11.26 2.18
C ASP A 47 -1.76 -12.15 1.74
N ILE A 48 -2.08 -13.19 1.02
CA ILE A 48 -1.09 -14.08 0.43
C ILE A 48 -1.28 -14.04 -1.08
N LYS A 49 -0.23 -13.60 -1.78
CA LYS A 49 -0.23 -13.57 -3.24
C LYS A 49 0.99 -14.32 -3.75
N HIS A 50 0.77 -15.24 -4.68
CA HIS A 50 1.85 -16.08 -5.22
C HIS A 50 2.64 -16.81 -4.13
N ASN A 51 1.92 -17.32 -3.12
CA ASN A 51 2.49 -18.04 -1.97
C ASN A 51 3.43 -17.20 -1.10
N LYS A 52 3.33 -15.85 -1.19
CA LYS A 52 4.13 -14.95 -0.37
C LYS A 52 3.24 -13.98 0.38
N PRO A 53 3.56 -13.69 1.65
CA PRO A 53 2.80 -12.71 2.40
C PRO A 53 3.00 -11.32 1.80
N CYS A 54 1.91 -10.55 1.76
CA CYS A 54 1.95 -9.17 1.32
C CYS A 54 1.00 -8.36 2.17
N ILE A 55 1.17 -7.06 2.17
CA ILE A 55 0.22 -6.14 2.77
C ILE A 55 -0.52 -5.41 1.66
N VAL A 56 -1.82 -5.29 1.82
CA VAL A 56 -2.65 -4.50 0.91
C VAL A 56 -3.14 -3.28 1.66
N ILE A 57 -2.84 -2.11 1.14
CA ILE A 57 -3.20 -0.84 1.75
C ILE A 57 -4.25 -0.18 0.87
N LYS A 58 -5.44 0.03 1.43
CA LYS A 58 -6.50 0.72 0.72
C LYS A 58 -6.39 2.20 0.97
N VAL A 59 -6.29 2.96 -0.09
CA VAL A 59 -6.19 4.42 -0.02
C VAL A 59 -7.39 5.06 -0.70
N GLU A 60 -7.72 6.24 -0.23
CA GLU A 60 -8.73 7.08 -0.85
C GLU A 60 -8.05 7.90 -1.96
N TYR A 61 -8.47 7.61 -3.18
CA TYR A 61 -7.83 8.21 -4.35
C TYR A 61 -8.72 9.25 -5.00
#